data_4a337ebf00053ada29a412cf9ce36ca2
#
_entry.id   4a337ebf00053ada29a412cf9ce36ca2
#
_cell.length_a   1.000
_cell.length_b   1.000
_cell.length_c   1.000
_cell.angle_alpha   90.00
_cell.angle_beta   90.00
_cell.angle_gamma   90.00
#
_symmetry.space_group_name_H-M   'P 1'
#
loop_
_entity.id
_entity.type
_entity.pdbx_description
1 polymer ?
#
loop_
_entity_poly.entity_id
_entity_poly.type
_entity_poly.pdbx_seq_one_letter_code
_entity_poly.pdbx_strand_id
1 'polypeptide(L)'
;MKKVVYAVIACLIIAGIIVIATIGLKADIVYSKNVEIDVYIGQTINKNEIEDMVKEIFPNKRFVVQEIELFQDMVAITLPDDMSEEELNSKVEELNTKINEKYGLENTVEEDIDITHNPKVRLSSLIWPYVLPIGISFVIILLFAGIRYRELGIVKIIASYILSSGVAELLFLSILAITRFPINGYVIPVALALWVAVLTVLGFKNEKKLTEKNSEQKKKK
;
A
#
# COMPACT_ATOMS: atom_id res chain seq x y z
N MET A 1 15.93 25.97 -14.77
CA MET A 1 15.80 24.62 -14.23
C MET A 1 14.65 24.50 -13.20
N LYS A 2 14.57 25.29 -12.11
CA LYS A 2 13.49 25.14 -11.08
C LYS A 2 12.07 25.26 -11.64
N LYS A 3 11.79 26.21 -12.56
CA LYS A 3 10.45 26.38 -13.16
C LYS A 3 10.01 25.16 -13.97
N VAL A 4 10.93 24.52 -14.69
CA VAL A 4 10.64 23.31 -15.47
C VAL A 4 10.28 22.14 -14.55
N VAL A 5 11.01 21.95 -13.45
CA VAL A 5 10.71 20.91 -12.46
C VAL A 5 9.32 21.09 -11.87
N TYR A 6 8.95 22.31 -11.48
CA TYR A 6 7.58 22.57 -10.96
C TYR A 6 6.50 22.32 -12.02
N ALA A 7 6.75 22.68 -13.27
CA ALA A 7 5.82 22.40 -14.37
C ALA A 7 5.62 20.90 -14.58
N VAL A 8 6.70 20.11 -14.57
CA VAL A 8 6.63 18.63 -14.69
C VAL A 8 5.85 18.02 -13.52
N ILE A 9 6.12 18.44 -12.28
CA ILE A 9 5.39 17.98 -11.10
C ILE A 9 3.89 18.29 -11.24
N ALA A 10 3.55 19.52 -11.62
CA ALA A 10 2.16 19.92 -11.82
C ALA A 10 1.46 19.08 -12.91
N CYS A 11 2.13 18.85 -14.06
CA CYS A 11 1.59 18.00 -15.11
C CYS A 11 1.35 16.56 -14.63
N LEU A 12 2.29 15.97 -13.89
CA LEU A 12 2.13 14.63 -13.33
C LEU A 12 0.96 14.54 -12.35
N ILE A 13 0.81 15.54 -11.47
CA ILE A 13 -0.31 15.58 -10.52
C ILE A 13 -1.64 15.70 -11.26
N ILE A 14 -1.75 16.59 -12.26
CA ILE A 14 -2.96 16.75 -13.05
C ILE A 14 -3.30 15.45 -13.80
N ALA A 15 -2.33 14.84 -14.47
CA ALA A 15 -2.52 13.57 -15.15
C ALA A 15 -2.97 12.46 -14.18
N GLY A 16 -2.36 12.37 -13.01
CA GLY A 16 -2.75 11.41 -11.98
C GLY A 16 -4.17 11.63 -11.46
N ILE A 17 -4.57 12.87 -11.22
CA ILE A 17 -5.94 13.21 -10.80
C ILE A 17 -6.95 12.81 -11.88
N ILE A 18 -6.65 13.06 -13.16
CA ILE A 18 -7.52 12.63 -14.28
C ILE A 18 -7.66 11.11 -14.28
N VAL A 19 -6.56 10.36 -14.16
CA VAL A 19 -6.59 8.89 -14.12
C VAL A 19 -7.41 8.40 -12.92
N ILE A 20 -7.23 9.00 -11.73
CA ILE A 20 -8.01 8.63 -10.53
C ILE A 20 -9.50 8.90 -10.74
N ALA A 21 -9.85 10.04 -11.34
CA ALA A 21 -11.25 10.42 -11.57
C ALA A 21 -11.95 9.58 -12.64
N THR A 22 -11.22 9.12 -13.66
CA THR A 22 -11.79 8.38 -14.82
C THR A 22 -11.78 6.86 -14.63
N ILE A 23 -10.66 6.33 -14.15
CA ILE A 23 -10.42 4.88 -14.07
C ILE A 23 -10.36 4.40 -12.62
N GLY A 24 -10.06 5.30 -11.68
CA GLY A 24 -9.82 4.98 -10.28
C GLY A 24 -8.43 4.38 -10.01
N LEU A 25 -8.17 4.11 -8.75
CA LEU A 25 -6.97 3.42 -8.30
C LEU A 25 -7.14 1.91 -8.47
N LYS A 26 -6.07 1.22 -8.84
CA LYS A 26 -6.07 -0.23 -8.98
C LYS A 26 -5.87 -0.86 -7.60
N ALA A 27 -6.84 -1.62 -7.12
CA ALA A 27 -6.68 -2.42 -5.91
C ALA A 27 -5.85 -3.69 -6.20
N ASP A 28 -5.14 -4.17 -5.20
CA ASP A 28 -4.52 -5.48 -5.25
C ASP A 28 -5.59 -6.59 -5.21
N ILE A 29 -5.19 -7.82 -5.56
CA ILE A 29 -6.10 -8.97 -5.60
C ILE A 29 -6.79 -9.16 -4.25
N VAL A 30 -6.05 -9.06 -3.15
CA VAL A 30 -6.55 -9.20 -1.77
C VAL A 30 -7.66 -8.18 -1.42
N TYR A 31 -7.67 -7.02 -2.06
CA TYR A 31 -8.68 -5.97 -1.85
C TYR A 31 -9.72 -5.88 -2.98
N SER A 32 -9.55 -6.69 -4.01
CA SER A 32 -10.52 -6.86 -5.09
C SER A 32 -11.55 -7.93 -4.70
N LYS A 33 -12.58 -8.14 -5.52
CA LYS A 33 -13.42 -9.32 -5.38
C LYS A 33 -12.55 -10.55 -5.65
N ASN A 34 -12.41 -11.45 -4.68
CA ASN A 34 -11.50 -12.58 -4.75
C ASN A 34 -12.12 -13.84 -4.12
N VAL A 35 -11.54 -14.98 -4.48
CA VAL A 35 -11.79 -16.25 -3.82
C VAL A 35 -10.50 -16.61 -3.08
N GLU A 36 -10.64 -16.95 -1.82
CA GLU A 36 -9.59 -17.47 -0.96
C GLU A 36 -9.82 -18.96 -0.75
N ILE A 37 -8.80 -19.74 -1.04
CA ILE A 37 -8.79 -21.20 -0.92
C ILE A 37 -7.79 -21.52 0.16
N ASP A 38 -8.28 -21.93 1.30
CA ASP A 38 -7.46 -22.35 2.43
C ASP A 38 -7.30 -23.85 2.40
N VAL A 39 -6.03 -24.31 2.28
CA VAL A 39 -5.71 -25.72 2.19
C VAL A 39 -4.92 -26.16 3.42
N TYR A 40 -5.46 -27.14 4.15
CA TYR A 40 -4.78 -27.77 5.26
C TYR A 40 -3.86 -28.90 4.72
N ILE A 41 -2.57 -28.84 5.05
CA ILE A 41 -1.57 -29.82 4.56
C ILE A 41 -1.04 -30.68 5.72
N GLY A 42 -1.12 -30.21 6.95
CA GLY A 42 -0.74 -30.98 8.15
C GLY A 42 0.76 -31.19 8.34
N GLN A 43 1.59 -30.54 7.51
CA GLN A 43 3.06 -30.61 7.59
C GLN A 43 3.70 -29.35 7.05
N THR A 44 5.01 -29.18 7.28
CA THR A 44 5.76 -28.01 6.82
C THR A 44 5.70 -27.85 5.30
N ILE A 45 5.31 -26.68 4.84
CA ILE A 45 5.02 -26.36 3.46
C ILE A 45 6.23 -25.66 2.80
N ASN A 46 6.46 -25.96 1.54
CA ASN A 46 7.31 -25.16 0.69
C ASN A 46 6.43 -24.26 -0.21
N LYS A 47 6.33 -22.99 0.16
CA LYS A 47 5.52 -22.01 -0.56
C LYS A 47 5.79 -21.98 -2.07
N ASN A 48 7.04 -22.06 -2.50
CA ASN A 48 7.41 -22.01 -3.92
C ASN A 48 6.82 -23.19 -4.70
N GLU A 49 6.76 -24.38 -4.08
CA GLU A 49 6.18 -25.56 -4.72
C GLU A 49 4.66 -25.41 -4.90
N ILE A 50 3.98 -24.83 -3.92
CA ILE A 50 2.55 -24.52 -4.03
C ILE A 50 2.32 -23.44 -5.11
N GLU A 51 3.15 -22.40 -5.15
CA GLU A 51 3.06 -21.36 -6.19
C GLU A 51 3.20 -21.96 -7.60
N ASP A 52 4.10 -22.91 -7.79
CA ASP A 52 4.30 -23.59 -9.09
C ASP A 52 3.08 -24.43 -9.46
N MET A 53 2.48 -25.18 -8.52
CA MET A 53 1.26 -25.95 -8.75
C MET A 53 0.08 -25.04 -9.10
N VAL A 54 -0.12 -23.95 -8.35
CA VAL A 54 -1.19 -22.97 -8.60
C VAL A 54 -1.01 -22.32 -9.96
N LYS A 55 0.23 -22.00 -10.36
CA LYS A 55 0.53 -21.42 -11.67
C LYS A 55 0.21 -22.38 -12.82
N GLU A 56 0.43 -23.67 -12.63
CA GLU A 56 0.11 -24.70 -13.63
C GLU A 56 -1.40 -24.87 -13.79
N ILE A 57 -2.15 -24.91 -12.67
CA ILE A 57 -3.59 -25.15 -12.67
C ILE A 57 -4.38 -23.92 -13.09
N PHE A 58 -3.90 -22.71 -12.71
CA PHE A 58 -4.53 -21.43 -13.02
C PHE A 58 -3.66 -20.59 -13.97
N PRO A 59 -3.39 -21.05 -15.19
CA PRO A 59 -2.55 -20.32 -16.14
C PRO A 59 -3.18 -18.97 -16.48
N ASN A 60 -2.36 -17.93 -16.53
CA ASN A 60 -2.76 -16.53 -16.82
C ASN A 60 -3.64 -15.85 -15.76
N LYS A 61 -3.91 -16.49 -14.62
CA LYS A 61 -4.55 -15.82 -13.48
C LYS A 61 -3.48 -15.20 -12.57
N ARG A 62 -3.82 -14.08 -11.97
CA ARG A 62 -3.07 -13.55 -10.84
C ARG A 62 -3.43 -14.35 -9.61
N PHE A 63 -2.46 -14.67 -8.80
CA PHE A 63 -2.70 -15.32 -7.52
C PHE A 63 -1.72 -14.81 -6.47
N VAL A 64 -2.06 -15.02 -5.22
CA VAL A 64 -1.19 -14.82 -4.08
C VAL A 64 -1.25 -16.07 -3.23
N VAL A 65 -0.10 -16.64 -2.91
CA VAL A 65 0.03 -17.77 -1.98
C VAL A 65 0.61 -17.23 -0.69
N GLN A 66 -0.06 -17.48 0.43
CA GLN A 66 0.38 -17.08 1.75
C GLN A 66 0.41 -18.29 2.66
N GLU A 67 1.52 -18.46 3.35
CA GLU A 67 1.62 -19.43 4.44
C GLU A 67 0.99 -18.79 5.69
N ILE A 68 0.13 -19.53 6.38
CA ILE A 68 -0.50 -19.05 7.60
C ILE A 68 0.45 -19.31 8.76
N GLU A 69 1.11 -18.23 9.24
CA GLU A 69 2.17 -18.32 10.26
C GLU A 69 1.76 -19.00 11.57
N LEU A 70 0.48 -18.90 11.96
CA LEU A 70 -0.04 -19.56 13.17
C LEU A 70 -0.14 -21.08 13.04
N PHE A 71 -0.35 -21.54 11.81
CA PHE A 71 -0.48 -22.96 11.46
C PHE A 71 0.44 -23.18 10.26
N GLN A 72 1.72 -23.49 10.49
CA GLN A 72 2.73 -23.70 9.44
C GLN A 72 2.40 -24.88 8.50
N ASP A 73 1.23 -25.43 8.66
CA ASP A 73 0.63 -26.57 7.95
C ASP A 73 -0.56 -26.16 7.05
N MET A 74 -0.87 -24.87 6.95
CA MET A 74 -1.94 -24.34 6.10
C MET A 74 -1.42 -23.31 5.10
N VAL A 75 -2.05 -23.27 3.92
CA VAL A 75 -1.79 -22.32 2.85
C VAL A 75 -3.09 -21.63 2.43
N ALA A 76 -3.07 -20.31 2.37
CA ALA A 76 -4.12 -19.51 1.76
C ALA A 76 -3.73 -19.13 0.33
N ILE A 77 -4.58 -19.46 -0.63
CA ILE A 77 -4.42 -19.15 -2.06
C ILE A 77 -5.51 -18.17 -2.46
N THR A 78 -5.14 -16.94 -2.78
CA THR A 78 -6.08 -15.90 -3.21
C THR A 78 -6.08 -15.79 -4.74
N LEU A 79 -7.26 -15.91 -5.35
CA LEU A 79 -7.52 -15.83 -6.78
C LEU A 79 -8.57 -14.76 -7.10
N PRO A 80 -8.60 -14.15 -8.32
CA PRO A 80 -9.73 -13.32 -8.73
C PRO A 80 -11.02 -14.14 -8.78
N ASP A 81 -12.11 -13.59 -8.26
CA ASP A 81 -13.45 -14.21 -8.37
C ASP A 81 -14.07 -13.85 -9.73
N ASP A 82 -13.54 -14.45 -10.79
CA ASP A 82 -13.94 -14.27 -12.18
C ASP A 82 -14.18 -15.60 -12.93
N MET A 83 -14.27 -16.71 -12.19
CA MET A 83 -14.56 -18.05 -12.68
C MET A 83 -15.97 -18.48 -12.26
N SER A 84 -16.53 -19.45 -12.98
CA SER A 84 -17.75 -20.11 -12.52
C SER A 84 -17.44 -21.05 -11.36
N GLU A 85 -18.45 -21.30 -10.52
CA GLU A 85 -18.28 -22.23 -9.37
C GLU A 85 -17.89 -23.64 -9.83
N GLU A 86 -18.43 -24.10 -10.98
CA GLU A 86 -18.08 -25.42 -11.54
C GLU A 86 -16.61 -25.48 -11.97
N GLU A 87 -16.13 -24.42 -12.65
CA GLU A 87 -14.71 -24.33 -13.07
C GLU A 87 -13.80 -24.23 -11.84
N LEU A 88 -14.17 -23.44 -10.84
CA LEU A 88 -13.41 -23.29 -9.60
C LEU A 88 -13.29 -24.62 -8.89
N ASN A 89 -14.41 -25.31 -8.63
CA ASN A 89 -14.44 -26.59 -7.93
C ASN A 89 -13.61 -27.65 -8.65
N SER A 90 -13.73 -27.77 -9.98
CA SER A 90 -12.91 -28.69 -10.77
C SER A 90 -11.40 -28.45 -10.64
N LYS A 91 -10.99 -27.15 -10.62
CA LYS A 91 -9.60 -26.76 -10.44
C LYS A 91 -9.10 -26.96 -9.01
N VAL A 92 -9.96 -26.78 -8.03
CA VAL A 92 -9.63 -27.06 -6.62
C VAL A 92 -9.45 -28.57 -6.39
N GLU A 93 -10.26 -29.41 -7.02
CA GLU A 93 -10.06 -30.86 -7.00
C GLU A 93 -8.74 -31.27 -7.65
N GLU A 94 -8.38 -30.65 -8.79
CA GLU A 94 -7.08 -30.88 -9.44
C GLU A 94 -5.93 -30.44 -8.54
N LEU A 95 -6.07 -29.29 -7.85
CA LEU A 95 -5.10 -28.78 -6.89
C LEU A 95 -4.92 -29.73 -5.72
N ASN A 96 -6.03 -30.18 -5.12
CA ASN A 96 -6.02 -31.13 -4.03
C ASN A 96 -5.32 -32.45 -4.41
N THR A 97 -5.60 -32.97 -5.61
CA THR A 97 -4.96 -34.17 -6.12
C THR A 97 -3.43 -34.00 -6.22
N LYS A 98 -2.95 -32.88 -6.78
CA LYS A 98 -1.52 -32.61 -6.88
C LYS A 98 -0.85 -32.42 -5.51
N ILE A 99 -1.52 -31.77 -4.58
CA ILE A 99 -1.02 -31.60 -3.20
C ILE A 99 -0.93 -32.97 -2.52
N ASN A 100 -1.97 -33.78 -2.62
CA ASN A 100 -1.99 -35.15 -2.06
C ASN A 100 -0.85 -36.00 -2.64
N GLU A 101 -0.67 -36.01 -3.94
CA GLU A 101 0.43 -36.74 -4.59
C GLU A 101 1.81 -36.26 -4.14
N LYS A 102 1.99 -34.92 -4.00
CA LYS A 102 3.26 -34.32 -3.65
C LYS A 102 3.64 -34.54 -2.18
N TYR A 103 2.68 -34.40 -1.29
CA TYR A 103 2.91 -34.45 0.16
C TYR A 103 2.53 -35.80 0.78
N GLY A 104 2.01 -36.74 -0.02
CA GLY A 104 1.61 -38.07 0.45
C GLY A 104 0.41 -38.03 1.39
N LEU A 105 -0.58 -37.18 1.08
CA LEU A 105 -1.77 -36.96 1.88
C LEU A 105 -2.99 -37.69 1.28
N GLU A 106 -4.04 -37.77 2.09
CA GLU A 106 -5.37 -38.27 1.69
C GLU A 106 -6.44 -37.19 1.95
N ASN A 107 -6.09 -35.91 1.75
CA ASN A 107 -6.99 -34.79 1.96
C ASN A 107 -8.16 -34.82 1.01
N THR A 108 -9.33 -34.46 1.51
CA THR A 108 -10.56 -34.29 0.73
C THR A 108 -10.90 -32.79 0.62
N VAL A 109 -11.53 -32.40 -0.49
CA VAL A 109 -11.94 -31.01 -0.70
C VAL A 109 -12.97 -30.58 0.36
N GLU A 110 -13.80 -31.50 0.84
CA GLU A 110 -14.89 -31.21 1.78
C GLU A 110 -14.40 -30.98 3.21
N GLU A 111 -13.31 -31.65 3.65
CA GLU A 111 -12.82 -31.61 5.02
C GLU A 111 -11.59 -30.73 5.21
N ASP A 112 -10.72 -30.64 4.19
CA ASP A 112 -9.38 -30.02 4.32
C ASP A 112 -9.22 -28.75 3.50
N ILE A 113 -10.23 -28.37 2.70
CA ILE A 113 -10.19 -27.16 1.88
C ILE A 113 -11.41 -26.31 2.18
N ASP A 114 -11.15 -25.05 2.57
CA ASP A 114 -12.20 -24.03 2.72
C ASP A 114 -12.14 -23.04 1.55
N ILE A 115 -13.30 -22.77 0.95
CA ILE A 115 -13.41 -21.83 -0.17
C ILE A 115 -14.27 -20.65 0.28
N THR A 116 -13.63 -19.51 0.45
CA THR A 116 -14.28 -18.27 0.88
C THR A 116 -14.34 -17.24 -0.24
N HIS A 117 -15.55 -16.77 -0.57
CA HIS A 117 -15.75 -15.66 -1.51
C HIS A 117 -15.71 -14.32 -0.79
N ASN A 118 -14.66 -13.55 -1.03
CA ASN A 118 -14.45 -12.26 -0.40
C ASN A 118 -14.97 -11.13 -1.29
N PRO A 119 -15.87 -10.27 -0.79
CA PRO A 119 -16.33 -9.11 -1.53
C PRO A 119 -15.23 -8.06 -1.66
N LYS A 120 -15.34 -7.23 -2.70
CA LYS A 120 -14.41 -6.11 -2.90
C LYS A 120 -14.35 -5.20 -1.66
N VAL A 121 -13.17 -5.02 -1.12
CA VAL A 121 -12.91 -4.10 -0.01
C VAL A 121 -12.89 -2.65 -0.52
N ARG A 122 -13.58 -1.75 0.17
CA ARG A 122 -13.53 -0.32 -0.15
C ARG A 122 -12.17 0.25 0.26
N LEU A 123 -11.45 0.87 -0.67
CA LEU A 123 -10.15 1.50 -0.36
C LEU A 123 -10.24 2.53 0.77
N SER A 124 -11.39 3.19 0.92
CA SER A 124 -11.62 4.11 2.04
C SER A 124 -11.55 3.42 3.41
N SER A 125 -12.00 2.17 3.54
CA SER A 125 -11.94 1.44 4.81
C SER A 125 -10.50 1.08 5.21
N LEU A 126 -9.59 0.97 4.25
CA LEU A 126 -8.16 0.76 4.52
C LEU A 126 -7.47 2.01 5.04
N ILE A 127 -7.90 3.19 4.60
CA ILE A 127 -7.29 4.47 4.94
C ILE A 127 -7.87 5.03 6.25
N TRP A 128 -9.16 4.82 6.49
CA TRP A 128 -9.88 5.43 7.61
C TRP A 128 -9.24 5.24 9.00
N PRO A 129 -8.69 4.06 9.37
CA PRO A 129 -8.04 3.86 10.66
C PRO A 129 -6.82 4.77 10.87
N TYR A 130 -6.17 5.23 9.79
CA TYR A 130 -4.98 6.08 9.85
C TYR A 130 -5.29 7.58 9.88
N VAL A 131 -6.50 7.99 9.47
CA VAL A 131 -6.87 9.41 9.35
C VAL A 131 -6.75 10.15 10.67
N LEU A 132 -7.26 9.58 11.75
CA LEU A 132 -7.24 10.22 13.06
C LEU A 132 -5.82 10.33 13.65
N PRO A 133 -5.01 9.24 13.71
CA PRO A 133 -3.63 9.32 14.22
C PRO A 133 -2.75 10.27 13.41
N ILE A 134 -2.85 10.24 12.08
CA ILE A 134 -2.10 11.13 11.19
C ILE A 134 -2.54 12.59 11.40
N GLY A 135 -3.84 12.84 11.48
CA GLY A 135 -4.39 14.18 11.70
C GLY A 135 -3.90 14.79 13.00
N ILE A 136 -3.97 14.06 14.10
CA ILE A 136 -3.49 14.51 15.42
C ILE A 136 -1.98 14.77 15.36
N SER A 137 -1.19 13.82 14.81
CA SER A 137 0.26 13.96 14.67
C SER A 137 0.63 15.19 13.84
N PHE A 138 -0.10 15.43 12.75
CA PHE A 138 0.16 16.59 11.89
C PHE A 138 -0.12 17.90 12.60
N VAL A 139 -1.23 18.02 13.35
CA VAL A 139 -1.53 19.21 14.16
C VAL A 139 -0.42 19.48 15.17
N ILE A 140 0.06 18.46 15.89
CA ILE A 140 1.16 18.58 16.85
C ILE A 140 2.44 19.09 16.16
N ILE A 141 2.78 18.54 15.00
CA ILE A 141 3.95 18.97 14.21
C ILE A 141 3.81 20.42 13.74
N LEU A 142 2.63 20.83 13.27
CA LEU A 142 2.38 22.20 12.84
C LEU A 142 2.49 23.18 14.01
N LEU A 143 1.95 22.85 15.18
CA LEU A 143 2.08 23.65 16.40
C LEU A 143 3.54 23.78 16.81
N PHE A 144 4.27 22.66 16.88
CA PHE A 144 5.70 22.67 17.19
C PHE A 144 6.50 23.53 16.20
N ALA A 145 6.29 23.33 14.88
CA ALA A 145 6.98 24.10 13.86
C ALA A 145 6.64 25.59 13.90
N GLY A 146 5.36 25.94 14.15
CA GLY A 146 4.90 27.31 14.32
C GLY A 146 5.56 28.03 15.49
N ILE A 147 5.68 27.35 16.63
CA ILE A 147 6.32 27.90 17.85
C ILE A 147 7.85 27.96 17.66
N ARG A 148 8.48 26.87 17.21
CA ARG A 148 9.93 26.76 17.06
C ARG A 148 10.49 27.75 16.06
N TYR A 149 9.81 27.92 14.92
CA TYR A 149 10.27 28.75 13.83
C TYR A 149 9.50 30.09 13.73
N ARG A 150 8.92 30.56 14.82
CA ARG A 150 8.11 31.81 14.86
C ARG A 150 8.80 33.01 14.24
N GLU A 151 10.13 33.12 14.39
CA GLU A 151 10.93 34.23 13.87
C GLU A 151 11.03 34.23 12.34
N LEU A 152 10.77 33.12 11.65
CA LEU A 152 10.69 33.01 10.21
C LEU A 152 9.30 33.32 9.65
N GLY A 153 8.31 33.57 10.53
CA GLY A 153 6.91 33.84 10.21
C GLY A 153 6.02 32.60 10.30
N ILE A 154 5.17 32.55 11.32
CA ILE A 154 4.33 31.38 11.67
C ILE A 154 3.50 30.92 10.47
N VAL A 155 2.75 31.84 9.83
CA VAL A 155 1.85 31.50 8.71
C VAL A 155 2.64 30.90 7.54
N LYS A 156 3.79 31.48 7.22
CA LYS A 156 4.67 30.99 6.14
C LYS A 156 5.18 29.59 6.42
N ILE A 157 5.55 29.31 7.66
CA ILE A 157 6.02 27.98 8.09
C ILE A 157 4.90 26.96 7.98
N ILE A 158 3.75 27.22 8.60
CA ILE A 158 2.58 26.32 8.57
C ILE A 158 2.16 26.05 7.13
N ALA A 159 2.00 27.10 6.30
CA ALA A 159 1.67 26.94 4.89
C ALA A 159 2.70 26.10 4.12
N SER A 160 4.01 26.28 4.40
CA SER A 160 5.07 25.49 3.78
C SER A 160 4.96 24.00 4.14
N TYR A 161 4.65 23.66 5.39
CA TYR A 161 4.47 22.27 5.82
C TYR A 161 3.25 21.63 5.16
N ILE A 162 2.10 22.29 5.17
CA ILE A 162 0.86 21.81 4.54
C ILE A 162 1.04 21.63 3.03
N LEU A 163 1.55 22.66 2.34
CA LEU A 163 1.70 22.59 0.88
C LEU A 163 2.74 21.57 0.44
N SER A 164 3.89 21.50 1.12
CA SER A 164 4.95 20.56 0.71
C SER A 164 4.56 19.11 0.96
N SER A 165 3.95 18.81 2.09
CA SER A 165 3.46 17.45 2.38
C SER A 165 2.30 17.09 1.45
N GLY A 166 1.34 17.99 1.23
CA GLY A 166 0.22 17.74 0.32
C GLY A 166 0.67 17.50 -1.13
N VAL A 167 1.61 18.30 -1.64
CA VAL A 167 2.15 18.11 -3.00
C VAL A 167 2.91 16.78 -3.11
N ALA A 168 3.68 16.39 -2.10
CA ALA A 168 4.40 15.12 -2.10
C ALA A 168 3.46 13.91 -2.14
N GLU A 169 2.41 13.92 -1.30
CA GLU A 169 1.42 12.85 -1.27
C GLU A 169 0.58 12.79 -2.56
N LEU A 170 0.17 13.94 -3.09
CA LEU A 170 -0.54 14.00 -4.37
C LEU A 170 0.32 13.49 -5.52
N LEU A 171 1.62 13.82 -5.53
CA LEU A 171 2.55 13.30 -6.54
C LEU A 171 2.71 11.77 -6.40
N PHE A 172 2.86 11.26 -5.19
CA PHE A 172 2.94 9.83 -4.92
C PHE A 172 1.70 9.09 -5.42
N LEU A 173 0.50 9.56 -5.04
CA LEU A 173 -0.76 9.00 -5.51
C LEU A 173 -0.91 9.09 -7.03
N SER A 174 -0.44 10.18 -7.64
CA SER A 174 -0.47 10.35 -9.09
C SER A 174 0.42 9.35 -9.80
N ILE A 175 1.61 9.08 -9.27
CA ILE A 175 2.52 8.05 -9.80
C ILE A 175 1.87 6.67 -9.72
N LEU A 176 1.27 6.32 -8.57
CA LEU A 176 0.56 5.04 -8.41
C LEU A 176 -0.59 4.90 -9.42
N ALA A 177 -1.36 5.98 -9.63
CA ALA A 177 -2.46 5.98 -10.58
C ALA A 177 -2.00 5.80 -12.03
N ILE A 178 -0.99 6.58 -12.46
CA ILE A 178 -0.45 6.55 -13.83
C ILE A 178 0.22 5.21 -14.14
N THR A 179 1.03 4.69 -13.21
CA THR A 179 1.70 3.40 -13.38
C THR A 179 0.78 2.21 -13.22
N ARG A 180 -0.46 2.44 -12.77
CA ARG A 180 -1.42 1.38 -12.43
C ARG A 180 -0.87 0.38 -11.41
N PHE A 181 0.03 0.86 -10.55
CA PHE A 181 0.56 0.03 -9.46
C PHE A 181 -0.58 -0.36 -8.51
N PRO A 182 -0.72 -1.66 -8.16
CA PRO A 182 -1.81 -2.10 -7.29
C PRO A 182 -1.61 -1.59 -5.87
N ILE A 183 -2.67 -1.04 -5.29
CA ILE A 183 -2.68 -0.65 -3.87
C ILE A 183 -2.73 -1.93 -3.03
N ASN A 184 -1.62 -2.20 -2.38
CA ASN A 184 -1.41 -3.31 -1.46
C ASN A 184 -1.13 -2.80 -0.04
N GLY A 185 -0.91 -3.71 0.91
CA GLY A 185 -0.62 -3.38 2.30
C GLY A 185 0.62 -2.50 2.53
N TYR A 186 1.56 -2.44 1.57
CA TYR A 186 2.78 -1.63 1.68
C TYR A 186 2.60 -0.17 1.25
N VAL A 187 1.55 0.16 0.50
CA VAL A 187 1.35 1.53 -0.02
C VAL A 187 1.18 2.55 1.10
N ILE A 188 0.44 2.21 2.16
CA ILE A 188 0.21 3.11 3.30
C ILE A 188 1.51 3.36 4.09
N PRO A 189 2.28 2.33 4.50
CA PRO A 189 3.59 2.54 5.12
C PRO A 189 4.56 3.38 4.28
N VAL A 190 4.60 3.18 2.96
CA VAL A 190 5.45 3.96 2.06
C VAL A 190 5.00 5.42 1.99
N ALA A 191 3.70 5.69 1.89
CA ALA A 191 3.15 7.04 1.95
C ALA A 191 3.52 7.73 3.27
N LEU A 192 3.36 7.06 4.41
CA LEU A 192 3.74 7.59 5.71
C LEU A 192 5.24 7.88 5.81
N ALA A 193 6.09 6.99 5.30
CA ALA A 193 7.54 7.20 5.27
C ALA A 193 7.91 8.42 4.42
N LEU A 194 7.29 8.60 3.25
CA LEU A 194 7.46 9.76 2.40
C LEU A 194 7.03 11.04 3.13
N TRP A 195 5.86 11.02 3.77
CA TRP A 195 5.35 12.14 4.55
C TRP A 195 6.32 12.57 5.66
N VAL A 196 6.81 11.62 6.48
CA VAL A 196 7.80 11.87 7.52
C VAL A 196 9.10 12.42 6.94
N ALA A 197 9.59 11.88 5.81
CA ALA A 197 10.79 12.37 5.15
C ALA A 197 10.65 13.84 4.71
N VAL A 198 9.51 14.22 4.10
CA VAL A 198 9.23 15.60 3.70
C VAL A 198 9.22 16.54 4.90
N LEU A 199 8.54 16.18 5.98
CA LEU A 199 8.48 16.98 7.22
C LEU A 199 9.87 17.16 7.84
N THR A 200 10.68 16.10 7.85
CA THR A 200 12.06 16.11 8.35
C THR A 200 12.95 17.07 7.52
N VAL A 201 12.89 16.97 6.19
CA VAL A 201 13.64 17.88 5.29
C VAL A 201 13.23 19.33 5.50
N LEU A 202 11.93 19.60 5.69
CA LEU A 202 11.44 20.95 6.00
C LEU A 202 11.97 21.44 7.36
N GLY A 203 12.02 20.58 8.35
CA GLY A 203 12.60 20.86 9.67
C GLY A 203 14.06 21.29 9.56
N PHE A 204 14.90 20.50 8.90
CA PHE A 204 16.30 20.82 8.67
C PHE A 204 16.49 22.14 7.91
N LYS A 205 15.71 22.37 6.85
CA LYS A 205 15.77 23.60 6.07
C LYS A 205 15.41 24.83 6.91
N ASN A 206 14.39 24.73 7.77
CA ASN A 206 13.98 25.84 8.61
C ASN A 206 14.95 26.08 9.77
N GLU A 207 15.53 25.03 10.35
CA GLU A 207 16.57 25.15 11.38
C GLU A 207 17.81 25.88 10.82
N LYS A 208 18.26 25.51 9.61
CA LYS A 208 19.36 26.19 8.94
C LYS A 208 19.08 27.68 8.76
N LYS A 209 17.88 28.06 8.27
CA LYS A 209 17.48 29.45 8.10
C LYS A 209 17.42 30.24 9.41
N LEU A 210 16.94 29.59 10.47
CA LEU A 210 16.87 30.19 11.79
C LEU A 210 18.28 30.49 12.33
N THR A 211 19.21 29.54 12.18
CA THR A 211 20.61 29.69 12.59
C THR A 211 21.30 30.82 11.81
N GLU A 212 21.11 30.88 10.50
CA GLU A 212 21.65 31.95 9.64
C GLU A 212 21.14 33.33 10.10
N LYS A 213 19.82 33.49 10.31
CA LYS A 213 19.21 34.72 10.80
C LYS A 213 19.77 35.17 12.15
N ASN A 214 19.92 34.22 13.10
CA ASN A 214 20.45 34.53 14.44
C ASN A 214 21.94 34.94 14.39
N SER A 215 22.73 34.35 13.48
CA SER A 215 24.13 34.73 13.28
C SER A 215 24.31 36.13 12.68
N GLU A 216 23.40 36.51 11.75
CA GLU A 216 23.39 37.88 11.18
C GLU A 216 23.01 38.94 12.20
N GLN A 217 22.05 38.65 13.09
CA GLN A 217 21.65 39.56 14.16
C GLN A 217 22.77 39.79 15.19
N LYS A 218 23.56 38.72 15.50
CA LYS A 218 24.73 38.87 16.38
C LYS A 218 25.86 39.69 15.80
N LYS A 219 26.01 39.70 14.46
CA LYS A 219 27.06 40.55 13.79
C LYS A 219 26.68 42.03 13.68
N LYS A 220 25.40 42.35 13.86
CA LYS A 220 24.90 43.75 13.80
C LYS A 220 24.81 44.43 15.17
N LYS A 221 25.02 43.69 16.25
CA LYS A 221 25.20 44.21 17.62
C LYS A 221 26.68 44.33 17.94
#